data_c71c75f01ede4c1549d135b4fd105f95
#
_entry.id   c71c75f01ede4c1549d135b4fd105f95
#
_cell.length_a   1.000
_cell.length_b   1.000
_cell.length_c   1.000
_cell.angle_alpha   90.00
_cell.angle_beta   90.00
_cell.angle_gamma   90.00
#
_symmetry.space_group_name_H-M   'P 1'
#
loop_
_entity.id
_entity.type
_entity.pdbx_description
1 polymer ?
#
loop_
_entity_poly.entity_id
_entity_poly.type
_entity_poly.pdbx_seq_one_letter_code
_entity_poly.pdbx_strand_id
1 'polypeptide(L)'
;MVLGLLVVSMGMFVALVERIGMLQVNRMLVFTGNRGRAAITEVYSSERWAMAADQAADYRKLDVTQTIRHSGRPRIIQAVRTADLVELARQSDSVVEFIAAVGDTVLEMTPLLRVYGAREPLDEAALKDAIEVGSERTFEQDPQYALRLLVDIGIKALSPAINDPTTAVQALDQIEDLLIRLGQHNLEIGSFRDHEGTLRVILPHPTWENFLRLALDEIHSYGAGSVQVMRRMKALTKNLLSVLPPERHAALRHWEQELQESIARSFVDMDEQIAASIPDRQGLGLGHEESKGS
;
A
#
# COMPACT_ATOMS: atom_id res chain seq x y z
N MET A 1 -11.73 49.51 23.39
CA MET A 1 -12.75 48.43 23.35
C MET A 1 -12.85 47.76 21.96
N VAL A 2 -13.04 48.48 20.86
CA VAL A 2 -13.18 47.95 19.50
C VAL A 2 -11.94 47.14 19.06
N LEU A 3 -10.71 47.62 19.27
CA LEU A 3 -9.48 46.95 18.89
C LEU A 3 -9.31 45.61 19.65
N GLY A 4 -9.68 45.54 20.93
CA GLY A 4 -9.64 44.30 21.70
C GLY A 4 -10.60 43.25 21.19
N LEU A 5 -11.82 43.66 20.80
CA LEU A 5 -12.80 42.74 20.17
C LEU A 5 -12.32 42.21 18.82
N LEU A 6 -11.65 43.05 18.04
CA LEU A 6 -11.08 42.67 16.73
C LEU A 6 -9.95 41.62 16.89
N VAL A 7 -9.07 41.77 17.85
CA VAL A 7 -8.00 40.81 18.14
C VAL A 7 -8.58 39.47 18.63
N VAL A 8 -9.59 39.50 19.51
CA VAL A 8 -10.26 38.30 20.01
C VAL A 8 -10.99 37.58 18.84
N SER A 9 -11.72 38.31 18.00
CA SER A 9 -12.40 37.75 16.84
C SER A 9 -11.43 37.10 15.86
N MET A 10 -10.29 37.76 15.59
CA MET A 10 -9.23 37.21 14.74
C MET A 10 -8.62 35.93 15.34
N GLY A 11 -8.36 35.92 16.64
CA GLY A 11 -7.85 34.73 17.35
C GLY A 11 -8.85 33.57 17.32
N MET A 12 -10.14 33.84 17.53
CA MET A 12 -11.18 32.83 17.42
C MET A 12 -11.33 32.30 15.99
N PHE A 13 -11.20 33.16 14.98
CA PHE A 13 -11.25 32.74 13.58
C PHE A 13 -10.08 31.81 13.22
N VAL A 14 -8.85 32.15 13.63
CA VAL A 14 -7.67 31.31 13.42
C VAL A 14 -7.86 29.96 14.11
N ALA A 15 -8.28 29.94 15.37
CA ALA A 15 -8.55 28.70 16.12
C ALA A 15 -9.66 27.84 15.47
N LEU A 16 -10.69 28.48 14.90
CA LEU A 16 -11.75 27.77 14.16
C LEU A 16 -11.21 27.13 12.89
N VAL A 17 -10.40 27.85 12.12
CA VAL A 17 -9.78 27.34 10.86
C VAL A 17 -8.87 26.14 11.17
N GLU A 18 -8.03 26.21 12.21
CA GLU A 18 -7.18 25.10 12.64
C GLU A 18 -8.01 23.89 13.07
N ARG A 19 -9.07 24.11 13.85
CA ARG A 19 -9.96 23.01 14.30
C ARG A 19 -10.69 22.34 13.16
N ILE A 20 -11.15 23.09 12.14
CA ILE A 20 -11.75 22.54 10.94
C ILE A 20 -10.71 21.71 10.16
N GLY A 21 -9.47 22.19 10.04
CA GLY A 21 -8.37 21.46 9.40
C GLY A 21 -8.12 20.09 10.04
N MET A 22 -8.01 20.03 11.38
CA MET A 22 -7.80 18.76 12.11
C MET A 22 -8.99 17.78 11.93
N LEU A 23 -10.22 18.26 11.96
CA LEU A 23 -11.40 17.42 11.72
C LEU A 23 -11.43 16.84 10.29
N GLN A 24 -10.94 17.59 9.31
CA GLN A 24 -10.83 17.11 7.93
C GLN A 24 -9.76 16.02 7.79
N VAL A 25 -8.61 16.16 8.43
CA VAL A 25 -7.54 15.14 8.39
C VAL A 25 -8.00 13.82 8.98
N ASN A 26 -8.63 13.83 10.15
CA ASN A 26 -9.19 12.62 10.77
C ASN A 26 -10.23 11.92 9.88
N ARG A 27 -11.12 12.68 9.25
CA ARG A 27 -12.10 12.13 8.29
C ARG A 27 -11.41 11.50 7.09
N MET A 28 -10.36 12.14 6.59
CA MET A 28 -9.56 11.62 5.47
C MET A 28 -8.87 10.30 5.83
N LEU A 29 -8.25 10.21 7.01
CA LEU A 29 -7.61 8.98 7.50
C LEU A 29 -8.62 7.83 7.58
N VAL A 30 -9.78 8.04 8.22
CA VAL A 30 -10.83 7.04 8.34
C VAL A 30 -11.42 6.66 6.99
N PHE A 31 -11.68 7.64 6.11
CA PHE A 31 -12.19 7.39 4.76
C PHE A 31 -11.20 6.54 3.95
N THR A 32 -9.92 6.92 3.94
CA THR A 32 -8.87 6.20 3.20
C THR A 32 -8.67 4.78 3.76
N GLY A 33 -8.66 4.63 5.10
CA GLY A 33 -8.60 3.33 5.74
C GLY A 33 -9.79 2.43 5.36
N ASN A 34 -11.02 2.98 5.32
CA ASN A 34 -12.21 2.23 4.89
C ASN A 34 -12.11 1.80 3.42
N ARG A 35 -11.64 2.67 2.53
CA ARG A 35 -11.41 2.33 1.13
C ARG A 35 -10.33 1.26 0.96
N GLY A 36 -9.24 1.36 1.73
CA GLY A 36 -8.19 0.33 1.76
C GLY A 36 -8.70 -1.04 2.19
N ARG A 37 -9.50 -1.10 3.25
CA ARG A 37 -10.15 -2.34 3.71
C ARG A 37 -11.03 -2.96 2.62
N ALA A 38 -11.84 -2.15 1.94
CA ALA A 38 -12.69 -2.62 0.85
C ALA A 38 -11.87 -3.17 -0.31
N ALA A 39 -10.84 -2.42 -0.75
CA ALA A 39 -9.94 -2.84 -1.83
C ALA A 39 -9.20 -4.16 -1.50
N ILE A 40 -8.70 -4.32 -0.26
CA ILE A 40 -8.05 -5.56 0.18
C ILE A 40 -9.03 -6.74 0.11
N THR A 41 -10.26 -6.55 0.60
CA THR A 41 -11.28 -7.60 0.56
C THR A 41 -11.62 -7.97 -0.89
N GLU A 42 -11.79 -6.99 -1.76
CA GLU A 42 -12.10 -7.22 -3.18
C GLU A 42 -10.99 -7.99 -3.89
N VAL A 43 -9.73 -7.55 -3.71
CA VAL A 43 -8.57 -8.11 -4.41
C VAL A 43 -8.15 -9.46 -3.85
N TYR A 44 -8.14 -9.67 -2.51
CA TYR A 44 -7.50 -10.84 -1.90
C TYR A 44 -8.46 -11.88 -1.33
N SER A 45 -9.78 -11.61 -1.22
CA SER A 45 -10.75 -12.59 -0.66
C SER A 45 -11.39 -13.48 -1.71
N SER A 46 -11.18 -13.25 -3.00
CA SER A 46 -11.78 -14.12 -4.03
C SER A 46 -10.97 -15.41 -4.19
N GLU A 47 -11.62 -16.57 -4.06
CA GLU A 47 -11.02 -17.89 -4.30
C GLU A 47 -10.48 -18.07 -5.74
N ARG A 48 -10.81 -17.16 -6.65
CA ARG A 48 -10.38 -17.17 -8.06
C ARG A 48 -8.85 -17.00 -8.22
N TRP A 49 -8.14 -16.54 -7.18
CA TRP A 49 -6.73 -16.18 -7.24
C TRP A 49 -5.79 -17.26 -6.70
N ALA A 50 -6.31 -18.30 -6.09
CA ALA A 50 -5.53 -19.31 -5.41
C ALA A 50 -5.21 -20.48 -6.34
N MET A 51 -4.12 -20.41 -7.12
CA MET A 51 -3.40 -21.62 -7.54
C MET A 51 -1.95 -21.32 -7.92
N ALA A 52 -1.09 -22.02 -7.24
CA ALA A 52 0.34 -22.30 -7.36
C ALA A 52 1.19 -21.54 -8.42
N ALA A 53 2.21 -20.85 -7.90
CA ALA A 53 3.32 -20.23 -8.64
C ALA A 53 4.16 -21.20 -9.52
N ASP A 54 3.99 -22.50 -9.35
CA ASP A 54 4.91 -23.52 -9.89
C ASP A 54 4.85 -23.73 -11.42
N GLN A 55 3.78 -23.26 -12.10
CA GLN A 55 3.67 -23.34 -13.56
C GLN A 55 3.91 -22.00 -14.29
N ALA A 56 4.14 -20.92 -13.57
CA ALA A 56 4.35 -19.60 -14.16
C ALA A 56 5.65 -19.50 -14.99
N ALA A 57 6.63 -20.37 -14.75
CA ALA A 57 7.94 -20.31 -15.42
C ALA A 57 7.95 -20.87 -16.85
N ASP A 58 7.00 -21.71 -17.23
CA ASP A 58 7.07 -22.49 -18.49
C ASP A 58 6.58 -21.71 -19.72
N TYR A 59 5.63 -20.77 -19.55
CA TYR A 59 5.11 -19.95 -20.66
C TYR A 59 6.18 -19.03 -21.27
N ARG A 60 7.20 -18.63 -20.51
CA ARG A 60 8.30 -17.77 -21.01
C ARG A 60 9.22 -18.47 -22.01
N LYS A 61 9.04 -19.77 -22.20
CA LYS A 61 9.69 -20.54 -23.27
C LYS A 61 8.98 -20.36 -24.62
N LEU A 62 7.72 -19.87 -24.60
CA LEU A 62 6.96 -19.57 -25.79
C LEU A 62 7.41 -18.25 -26.41
N ASP A 63 7.28 -18.13 -27.72
CA ASP A 63 7.58 -16.89 -28.41
C ASP A 63 6.57 -15.79 -28.08
N VAL A 64 7.06 -14.55 -27.96
CA VAL A 64 6.20 -13.37 -27.88
C VAL A 64 5.60 -13.12 -29.26
N THR A 65 4.32 -13.33 -29.40
CA THR A 65 3.62 -13.19 -30.70
C THR A 65 3.02 -11.80 -30.89
N GLN A 66 2.73 -11.09 -29.79
CA GLN A 66 2.14 -9.75 -29.85
C GLN A 66 2.53 -8.94 -28.62
N THR A 67 2.71 -7.62 -28.78
CA THR A 67 2.91 -6.67 -27.67
C THR A 67 1.94 -5.51 -27.84
N ILE A 68 1.05 -5.33 -26.87
CA ILE A 68 0.11 -4.22 -26.85
C ILE A 68 0.74 -3.06 -26.10
N ARG A 69 0.67 -1.87 -26.71
CA ARG A 69 1.23 -0.64 -26.15
C ARG A 69 0.14 0.40 -25.93
N HIS A 70 0.37 1.24 -24.93
CA HIS A 70 -0.47 2.42 -24.73
C HIS A 70 -0.22 3.43 -25.85
N SER A 71 -1.28 4.11 -26.27
CA SER A 71 -1.21 5.23 -27.23
C SER A 71 -2.03 6.41 -26.72
N GLY A 72 -1.49 7.60 -26.84
CA GLY A 72 -2.17 8.82 -26.45
C GLY A 72 -1.59 9.46 -25.17
N ARG A 73 -2.42 10.26 -24.51
CA ARG A 73 -2.02 11.01 -23.32
C ARG A 73 -1.69 10.08 -22.15
N PRO A 74 -0.87 10.53 -21.18
CA PRO A 74 -0.65 9.78 -19.94
C PRO A 74 -1.96 9.35 -19.29
N ARG A 75 -2.03 8.08 -18.90
CA ARG A 75 -3.16 7.48 -18.20
C ARG A 75 -2.65 6.61 -17.05
N ILE A 76 -3.55 6.26 -16.15
CA ILE A 76 -3.29 5.34 -15.04
C ILE A 76 -4.16 4.11 -15.25
N ILE A 77 -3.60 2.92 -15.09
CA ILE A 77 -4.37 1.68 -15.10
C ILE A 77 -5.18 1.64 -13.80
N GLN A 78 -6.51 1.63 -13.93
CA GLN A 78 -7.43 1.64 -12.78
C GLN A 78 -7.92 0.24 -12.43
N ALA A 79 -8.23 -0.57 -13.45
CA ALA A 79 -8.68 -1.95 -13.27
C ALA A 79 -8.37 -2.80 -14.51
N VAL A 80 -8.39 -4.11 -14.32
CA VAL A 80 -8.21 -5.11 -15.37
C VAL A 80 -9.31 -6.16 -15.26
N ARG A 81 -10.08 -6.35 -16.34
CA ARG A 81 -11.10 -7.41 -16.43
C ARG A 81 -10.45 -8.75 -16.81
N THR A 82 -9.87 -9.39 -15.80
CA THR A 82 -9.09 -10.63 -15.99
C THR A 82 -9.89 -11.78 -16.56
N ALA A 83 -11.19 -11.87 -16.28
CA ALA A 83 -12.05 -12.91 -16.83
C ALA A 83 -12.17 -12.83 -18.37
N ASP A 84 -12.29 -11.61 -18.92
CA ASP A 84 -12.36 -11.37 -20.36
C ASP A 84 -11.04 -11.78 -21.03
N LEU A 85 -9.92 -11.42 -20.40
CA LEU A 85 -8.58 -11.77 -20.90
C LEU A 85 -8.30 -13.28 -20.85
N VAL A 86 -8.76 -13.98 -19.79
CA VAL A 86 -8.65 -15.44 -19.71
C VAL A 86 -9.40 -16.09 -20.85
N GLU A 87 -10.60 -15.63 -21.18
CA GLU A 87 -11.38 -16.17 -22.28
C GLU A 87 -10.73 -15.90 -23.65
N LEU A 88 -10.23 -14.68 -23.88
CA LEU A 88 -9.47 -14.34 -25.10
C LEU A 88 -8.23 -15.22 -25.25
N ALA A 89 -7.44 -15.38 -24.18
CA ALA A 89 -6.24 -16.21 -24.18
C ALA A 89 -6.56 -17.70 -24.39
N ARG A 90 -7.66 -18.21 -23.80
CA ARG A 90 -8.12 -19.58 -23.99
C ARG A 90 -8.49 -19.88 -25.44
N GLN A 91 -9.23 -18.98 -26.09
CA GLN A 91 -9.66 -19.15 -27.48
C GLN A 91 -8.50 -19.24 -28.47
N SER A 92 -7.37 -18.55 -28.16
CA SER A 92 -6.17 -18.53 -29.00
C SER A 92 -5.06 -19.48 -28.53
N ASP A 93 -5.33 -20.28 -27.49
CA ASP A 93 -4.36 -21.15 -26.81
C ASP A 93 -3.06 -20.44 -26.46
N SER A 94 -3.18 -19.25 -25.87
CA SER A 94 -2.07 -18.34 -25.56
C SER A 94 -2.02 -17.99 -24.07
N VAL A 95 -0.95 -17.25 -23.68
CA VAL A 95 -0.81 -16.67 -22.36
C VAL A 95 -0.60 -15.15 -22.51
N VAL A 96 -1.35 -14.37 -21.73
CA VAL A 96 -1.24 -12.90 -21.68
C VAL A 96 -0.51 -12.50 -20.40
N GLU A 97 0.66 -11.86 -20.52
CA GLU A 97 1.44 -11.31 -19.41
C GLU A 97 1.32 -9.78 -19.39
N PHE A 98 0.80 -9.23 -18.31
CA PHE A 98 0.84 -7.80 -18.06
C PHE A 98 2.26 -7.37 -17.65
N ILE A 99 2.71 -6.25 -18.21
CA ILE A 99 3.99 -5.62 -17.87
C ILE A 99 3.76 -4.48 -16.87
N ALA A 100 2.68 -3.71 -17.09
CA ALA A 100 2.25 -2.65 -16.20
C ALA A 100 1.24 -3.20 -15.18
N ALA A 101 1.34 -2.74 -13.94
CA ALA A 101 0.43 -3.10 -12.85
C ALA A 101 -0.76 -2.12 -12.74
N VAL A 102 -1.80 -2.51 -12.00
CA VAL A 102 -2.85 -1.57 -11.58
C VAL A 102 -2.20 -0.48 -10.71
N GLY A 103 -2.56 0.77 -10.98
CA GLY A 103 -1.95 1.95 -10.35
C GLY A 103 -0.76 2.55 -11.10
N ASP A 104 -0.21 1.86 -12.11
CA ASP A 104 0.90 2.39 -12.91
C ASP A 104 0.43 3.48 -13.87
N THR A 105 1.28 4.50 -14.02
CA THR A 105 1.13 5.50 -15.07
C THR A 105 1.71 4.98 -16.38
N VAL A 106 0.89 4.95 -17.42
CA VAL A 106 1.29 4.54 -18.76
C VAL A 106 1.38 5.75 -19.68
N LEU A 107 2.52 5.83 -20.36
CA LEU A 107 2.87 6.90 -21.30
C LEU A 107 2.78 6.39 -22.73
N GLU A 108 2.87 7.29 -23.70
CA GLU A 108 2.95 6.92 -25.11
C GLU A 108 3.99 5.82 -25.33
N MET A 109 3.63 4.78 -26.08
CA MET A 109 4.45 3.59 -26.38
C MET A 109 4.80 2.69 -25.18
N THR A 110 4.32 2.95 -23.96
CA THR A 110 4.51 2.05 -22.82
C THR A 110 3.88 0.68 -23.13
N PRO A 111 4.64 -0.43 -23.02
CA PRO A 111 4.08 -1.75 -23.19
C PRO A 111 3.13 -2.08 -22.03
N LEU A 112 1.89 -2.42 -22.35
CA LEU A 112 0.86 -2.79 -21.38
C LEU A 112 0.92 -4.29 -21.07
N LEU A 113 0.94 -5.10 -22.13
CA LEU A 113 0.95 -6.56 -22.04
C LEU A 113 1.67 -7.20 -23.23
N ARG A 114 2.07 -8.46 -23.04
CA ARG A 114 2.60 -9.35 -24.06
C ARG A 114 1.71 -10.59 -24.18
N VAL A 115 1.58 -11.09 -25.40
CA VAL A 115 0.91 -12.36 -25.70
C VAL A 115 1.98 -13.37 -26.11
N TYR A 116 1.92 -14.55 -25.53
CA TYR A 116 2.84 -15.66 -25.78
C TYR A 116 2.11 -16.83 -26.40
N GLY A 117 2.72 -17.45 -27.41
CA GLY A 117 2.30 -18.74 -27.98
C GLY A 117 1.07 -18.70 -28.86
N ALA A 118 0.46 -17.54 -29.10
CA ALA A 118 -0.70 -17.44 -29.98
C ALA A 118 -0.34 -17.81 -31.43
N ARG A 119 -1.19 -18.58 -32.10
CA ARG A 119 -1.03 -18.93 -33.53
C ARG A 119 -1.36 -17.77 -34.44
N GLU A 120 -2.33 -16.97 -34.05
CA GLU A 120 -2.79 -15.77 -34.73
C GLU A 120 -2.85 -14.61 -33.71
N PRO A 121 -2.62 -13.36 -34.11
CA PRO A 121 -2.75 -12.20 -33.22
C PRO A 121 -4.17 -12.12 -32.64
N LEU A 122 -4.27 -11.86 -31.33
CA LEU A 122 -5.52 -11.57 -30.67
C LEU A 122 -6.04 -10.19 -31.09
N ASP A 123 -7.36 -10.01 -31.01
CA ASP A 123 -7.97 -8.71 -31.26
C ASP A 123 -7.42 -7.65 -30.26
N GLU A 124 -6.65 -6.71 -30.79
CA GLU A 124 -6.04 -5.64 -30.01
C GLU A 124 -7.08 -4.74 -29.34
N ALA A 125 -8.23 -4.52 -30.01
CA ALA A 125 -9.31 -3.71 -29.44
C ALA A 125 -9.92 -4.40 -28.21
N ALA A 126 -10.18 -5.71 -28.29
CA ALA A 126 -10.69 -6.50 -27.17
C ALA A 126 -9.68 -6.55 -26.00
N LEU A 127 -8.37 -6.72 -26.29
CA LEU A 127 -7.33 -6.68 -25.25
C LEU A 127 -7.27 -5.32 -24.55
N LYS A 128 -7.34 -4.22 -25.30
CA LYS A 128 -7.34 -2.87 -24.73
C LYS A 128 -8.63 -2.57 -23.96
N ASP A 129 -9.76 -3.01 -24.43
CA ASP A 129 -11.07 -2.81 -23.80
C ASP A 129 -11.14 -3.48 -22.42
N ALA A 130 -10.39 -4.57 -22.21
CA ALA A 130 -10.29 -5.23 -20.91
C ALA A 130 -9.45 -4.46 -19.87
N ILE A 131 -8.80 -3.34 -20.25
CA ILE A 131 -7.97 -2.51 -19.39
C ILE A 131 -8.66 -1.18 -19.18
N GLU A 132 -9.09 -0.91 -17.95
CA GLU A 132 -9.64 0.40 -17.60
C GLU A 132 -8.51 1.38 -17.29
N VAL A 133 -8.52 2.53 -17.97
CA VAL A 133 -7.53 3.59 -17.77
C VAL A 133 -8.21 4.92 -17.49
N GLY A 134 -7.65 5.69 -16.56
CA GLY A 134 -8.16 7.00 -16.17
C GLY A 134 -7.09 8.08 -16.05
N SER A 135 -7.50 9.28 -15.63
CA SER A 135 -6.59 10.40 -15.34
C SER A 135 -6.03 10.36 -13.91
N GLU A 136 -6.65 9.57 -13.02
CA GLU A 136 -6.33 9.51 -11.59
C GLU A 136 -6.33 8.05 -11.13
N ARG A 137 -5.59 7.75 -10.04
CA ARG A 137 -5.69 6.47 -9.35
C ARG A 137 -7.05 6.35 -8.66
N THR A 138 -7.57 5.14 -8.63
CA THR A 138 -8.78 4.79 -7.88
C THR A 138 -8.45 3.76 -6.81
N PHE A 139 -9.38 3.50 -5.90
CA PHE A 139 -9.21 2.42 -4.91
C PHE A 139 -9.58 1.04 -5.46
N GLU A 140 -10.18 0.99 -6.64
CA GLU A 140 -10.56 -0.26 -7.28
C GLU A 140 -9.33 -1.06 -7.64
N GLN A 141 -9.28 -2.31 -7.24
CA GLN A 141 -8.17 -3.24 -7.44
C GLN A 141 -6.78 -2.71 -7.01
N ASP A 142 -6.71 -1.60 -6.23
CA ASP A 142 -5.47 -0.94 -5.84
C ASP A 142 -5.34 -0.68 -4.32
N PRO A 143 -5.07 -1.71 -3.51
CA PRO A 143 -4.82 -1.54 -2.07
C PRO A 143 -3.60 -0.66 -1.77
N GLN A 144 -2.60 -0.63 -2.67
CA GLN A 144 -1.41 0.22 -2.52
C GLN A 144 -1.76 1.70 -2.50
N TYR A 145 -2.79 2.11 -3.24
CA TYR A 145 -3.20 3.51 -3.29
C TYR A 145 -3.70 4.01 -1.93
N ALA A 146 -4.46 3.18 -1.21
CA ALA A 146 -4.89 3.53 0.15
C ALA A 146 -3.70 3.70 1.10
N LEU A 147 -2.74 2.76 1.08
CA LEU A 147 -1.52 2.87 1.88
C LEU A 147 -0.72 4.12 1.50
N ARG A 148 -0.54 4.40 0.21
CA ARG A 148 0.17 5.60 -0.26
C ARG A 148 -0.45 6.89 0.28
N LEU A 149 -1.77 7.03 0.21
CA LEU A 149 -2.45 8.23 0.73
C LEU A 149 -2.31 8.37 2.25
N LEU A 150 -2.37 7.27 3.01
CA LEU A 150 -2.13 7.31 4.46
C LEU A 150 -0.70 7.72 4.78
N VAL A 151 0.28 7.21 4.04
CA VAL A 151 1.69 7.59 4.15
C VAL A 151 1.87 9.07 3.82
N ASP A 152 1.27 9.58 2.73
CA ASP A 152 1.33 10.99 2.34
C ASP A 152 0.79 11.93 3.42
N ILE A 153 -0.30 11.52 4.11
CA ILE A 153 -0.82 12.27 5.26
C ILE A 153 0.19 12.25 6.40
N GLY A 154 0.77 11.08 6.72
CA GLY A 154 1.77 10.92 7.78
C GLY A 154 3.03 11.75 7.55
N ILE A 155 3.64 11.67 6.37
CA ILE A 155 4.86 12.45 6.05
C ILE A 155 4.59 13.95 5.96
N LYS A 156 3.40 14.35 5.49
CA LYS A 156 3.01 15.76 5.52
C LYS A 156 2.89 16.28 6.95
N ALA A 157 2.32 15.50 7.86
CA ALA A 157 2.24 15.84 9.28
C ALA A 157 3.62 15.96 9.92
N LEU A 158 4.59 15.12 9.54
CA LEU A 158 5.96 15.12 10.02
C LEU A 158 6.86 16.15 9.35
N SER A 159 6.37 16.88 8.35
CA SER A 159 7.16 17.92 7.70
C SER A 159 7.58 19.03 8.68
N PRO A 160 8.76 19.65 8.51
CA PRO A 160 9.23 20.69 9.44
C PRO A 160 8.27 21.87 9.60
N ALA A 161 7.43 22.13 8.60
CA ALA A 161 6.47 23.23 8.63
C ALA A 161 5.22 22.93 9.47
N ILE A 162 4.83 21.64 9.60
CA ILE A 162 3.63 21.21 10.34
C ILE A 162 4.03 20.64 11.69
N ASN A 163 4.98 19.71 11.72
CA ASN A 163 5.52 19.06 12.93
C ASN A 163 4.43 18.53 13.88
N ASP A 164 3.51 17.72 13.35
CA ASP A 164 2.40 17.08 14.09
C ASP A 164 2.59 15.54 14.15
N PRO A 165 3.39 15.04 15.11
CA PRO A 165 3.60 13.60 15.27
C PRO A 165 2.32 12.85 15.64
N THR A 166 1.33 13.50 16.24
CA THR A 166 0.07 12.88 16.64
C THR A 166 -0.74 12.45 15.41
N THR A 167 -0.83 13.30 14.40
CA THR A 167 -1.46 12.92 13.12
C THR A 167 -0.70 11.79 12.41
N ALA A 168 0.63 11.77 12.48
CA ALA A 168 1.42 10.67 11.94
C ALA A 168 1.15 9.34 12.67
N VAL A 169 0.99 9.37 13.99
CA VAL A 169 0.58 8.20 14.80
C VAL A 169 -0.80 7.69 14.37
N GLN A 170 -1.76 8.59 14.16
CA GLN A 170 -3.10 8.22 13.67
C GLN A 170 -3.07 7.63 12.25
N ALA A 171 -2.17 8.11 11.39
CA ALA A 171 -1.96 7.49 10.08
C ALA A 171 -1.39 6.06 10.23
N LEU A 172 -0.42 5.86 11.14
CA LEU A 172 0.13 4.54 11.46
C LEU A 172 -0.93 3.58 12.03
N ASP A 173 -1.96 4.07 12.74
CA ASP A 173 -3.08 3.24 13.21
C ASP A 173 -3.86 2.64 12.03
N GLN A 174 -4.16 3.45 11.01
CA GLN A 174 -4.85 2.95 9.81
C GLN A 174 -3.94 2.04 8.97
N ILE A 175 -2.66 2.38 8.85
CA ILE A 175 -1.66 1.59 8.12
C ILE A 175 -1.51 0.21 8.78
N GLU A 176 -1.42 0.14 10.10
CA GLU A 176 -1.31 -1.13 10.82
C GLU A 176 -2.52 -2.04 10.56
N ASP A 177 -3.74 -1.51 10.62
CA ASP A 177 -4.96 -2.30 10.32
C ASP A 177 -4.92 -2.85 8.88
N LEU A 178 -4.50 -2.05 7.90
CA LEU A 178 -4.38 -2.53 6.52
C LEU A 178 -3.27 -3.58 6.37
N LEU A 179 -2.13 -3.41 7.04
CA LEU A 179 -1.03 -4.39 7.02
C LEU A 179 -1.44 -5.71 7.69
N ILE A 180 -2.20 -5.68 8.80
CA ILE A 180 -2.73 -6.89 9.43
C ILE A 180 -3.62 -7.64 8.43
N ARG A 181 -4.53 -6.97 7.76
CA ARG A 181 -5.42 -7.58 6.77
C ARG A 181 -4.66 -8.17 5.61
N LEU A 182 -3.76 -7.39 5.01
CA LEU A 182 -2.90 -7.87 3.91
C LEU A 182 -2.07 -9.10 4.34
N GLY A 183 -1.43 -9.04 5.51
CA GLY A 183 -0.57 -10.12 5.99
C GLY A 183 -1.30 -11.44 6.26
N GLN A 184 -2.61 -11.40 6.51
CA GLN A 184 -3.46 -12.58 6.70
C GLN A 184 -3.91 -13.24 5.39
N HIS A 185 -3.79 -12.54 4.25
CA HIS A 185 -4.15 -13.09 2.94
C HIS A 185 -2.96 -13.74 2.23
N ASN A 186 -3.26 -14.65 1.32
CA ASN A 186 -2.28 -15.05 0.31
C ASN A 186 -2.08 -13.90 -0.67
N LEU A 187 -0.85 -13.38 -0.75
CA LEU A 187 -0.48 -12.28 -1.65
C LEU A 187 0.10 -12.78 -2.99
N GLU A 188 0.39 -14.07 -3.11
CA GLU A 188 0.82 -14.70 -4.35
C GLU A 188 -0.37 -14.96 -5.27
N ILE A 189 -0.99 -13.88 -5.69
CA ILE A 189 -2.07 -13.84 -6.67
C ILE A 189 -1.51 -13.32 -8.00
N GLY A 190 -2.30 -13.35 -9.04
CA GLY A 190 -1.86 -12.78 -10.32
C GLY A 190 -1.63 -13.80 -11.42
N SER A 191 -1.80 -15.08 -11.12
CA SER A 191 -1.84 -16.16 -12.12
C SER A 191 -3.27 -16.64 -12.30
N PHE A 192 -3.86 -16.36 -13.45
CA PHE A 192 -5.25 -16.68 -13.75
C PHE A 192 -5.31 -17.83 -14.73
N ARG A 193 -6.15 -18.82 -14.40
CA ARG A 193 -6.31 -20.03 -15.14
C ARG A 193 -7.72 -20.12 -15.75
N ASP A 194 -7.84 -20.82 -16.86
CA ASP A 194 -9.14 -21.20 -17.41
C ASP A 194 -9.78 -22.35 -16.61
N HIS A 195 -10.97 -22.76 -17.03
CA HIS A 195 -11.72 -23.83 -16.36
C HIS A 195 -11.06 -25.23 -16.46
N GLU A 196 -10.07 -25.41 -17.34
CA GLU A 196 -9.26 -26.62 -17.46
C GLU A 196 -7.99 -26.57 -16.60
N GLY A 197 -7.78 -25.47 -15.88
CA GLY A 197 -6.61 -25.25 -15.03
C GLY A 197 -5.36 -24.77 -15.77
N THR A 198 -5.48 -24.44 -17.08
CA THR A 198 -4.38 -23.93 -17.88
C THR A 198 -4.14 -22.45 -17.59
N LEU A 199 -2.87 -22.04 -17.36
CA LEU A 199 -2.48 -20.66 -17.15
C LEU A 199 -2.79 -19.80 -18.39
N ARG A 200 -3.53 -18.72 -18.22
CA ARG A 200 -3.95 -17.84 -19.33
C ARG A 200 -3.54 -16.38 -19.15
N VAL A 201 -3.57 -15.87 -17.93
CA VAL A 201 -3.23 -14.46 -17.67
C VAL A 201 -2.30 -14.35 -16.48
N ILE A 202 -1.31 -13.45 -16.59
CA ILE A 202 -0.41 -13.07 -15.51
C ILE A 202 -0.48 -11.57 -15.32
N LEU A 203 -0.78 -11.16 -14.10
CA LEU A 203 -0.87 -9.76 -13.69
C LEU A 203 0.09 -9.51 -12.53
N PRO A 204 1.00 -8.50 -12.60
CA PRO A 204 1.89 -8.17 -11.49
C PRO A 204 1.10 -7.76 -10.24
N HIS A 205 1.48 -8.33 -9.10
CA HIS A 205 0.95 -7.94 -7.79
C HIS A 205 2.08 -7.65 -6.82
N PRO A 206 1.87 -6.73 -5.86
CA PRO A 206 2.87 -6.42 -4.85
C PRO A 206 3.06 -7.58 -3.89
N THR A 207 4.32 -7.80 -3.49
CA THR A 207 4.70 -8.75 -2.44
C THR A 207 4.46 -8.15 -1.05
N TRP A 208 4.59 -8.97 0.00
CA TRP A 208 4.55 -8.51 1.38
C TRP A 208 5.60 -7.44 1.67
N GLU A 209 6.81 -7.63 1.19
CA GLU A 209 7.92 -6.68 1.32
C GLU A 209 7.63 -5.35 0.62
N ASN A 210 6.96 -5.40 -0.55
CA ASN A 210 6.53 -4.18 -1.24
C ASN A 210 5.52 -3.38 -0.40
N PHE A 211 4.56 -4.06 0.23
CA PHE A 211 3.60 -3.41 1.11
C PHE A 211 4.25 -2.81 2.36
N LEU A 212 5.18 -3.53 3.00
CA LEU A 212 5.90 -3.02 4.17
C LEU A 212 6.71 -1.77 3.81
N ARG A 213 7.49 -1.82 2.74
CA ARG A 213 8.28 -0.67 2.29
C ARG A 213 7.40 0.54 1.97
N LEU A 214 6.34 0.33 1.19
CA LEU A 214 5.40 1.40 0.87
C LEU A 214 4.80 2.04 2.13
N ALA A 215 4.45 1.23 3.12
CA ALA A 215 3.75 1.65 4.32
C ALA A 215 4.64 2.35 5.35
N LEU A 216 5.92 1.96 5.44
CA LEU A 216 6.75 2.30 6.59
C LEU A 216 7.99 3.14 6.26
N ASP A 217 8.66 2.94 5.10
CA ASP A 217 9.97 3.53 4.82
C ASP A 217 9.96 5.07 4.90
N GLU A 218 8.99 5.71 4.24
CA GLU A 218 8.96 7.18 4.23
C GLU A 218 8.55 7.75 5.59
N ILE A 219 7.54 7.17 6.27
CA ILE A 219 7.17 7.63 7.63
C ILE A 219 8.34 7.45 8.59
N HIS A 220 9.07 6.34 8.49
CA HIS A 220 10.29 6.11 9.26
C HIS A 220 11.33 7.20 8.98
N SER A 221 11.62 7.49 7.72
CA SER A 221 12.61 8.49 7.31
C SER A 221 12.27 9.88 7.85
N TYR A 222 11.01 10.30 7.74
CA TYR A 222 10.56 11.62 8.24
C TYR A 222 10.39 11.67 9.76
N GLY A 223 10.07 10.53 10.39
CA GLY A 223 9.79 10.41 11.81
C GLY A 223 10.98 9.99 12.67
N ALA A 224 12.16 9.72 12.09
CA ALA A 224 13.33 9.17 12.79
C ALA A 224 13.78 9.98 14.00
N GLY A 225 13.60 11.31 14.00
CA GLY A 225 13.90 12.20 15.13
C GLY A 225 12.75 12.39 16.12
N SER A 226 11.62 11.71 15.94
CA SER A 226 10.47 11.83 16.84
C SER A 226 10.34 10.61 17.74
N VAL A 227 10.57 10.78 19.04
CA VAL A 227 10.39 9.72 20.05
C VAL A 227 8.98 9.12 19.96
N GLN A 228 7.94 9.94 19.80
CA GLN A 228 6.56 9.50 19.70
C GLN A 228 6.33 8.56 18.50
N VAL A 229 6.85 8.92 17.33
CA VAL A 229 6.72 8.11 16.10
C VAL A 229 7.50 6.80 16.23
N MET A 230 8.73 6.84 16.77
CA MET A 230 9.54 5.64 16.97
C MET A 230 8.85 4.63 17.90
N ARG A 231 8.33 5.09 19.03
CA ARG A 231 7.54 4.26 19.96
C ARG A 231 6.35 3.59 19.26
N ARG A 232 5.62 4.38 18.47
CA ARG A 232 4.46 3.87 17.72
C ARG A 232 4.87 2.83 16.68
N MET A 233 5.96 3.05 15.95
CA MET A 233 6.47 2.09 14.97
C MET A 233 6.97 0.80 15.64
N LYS A 234 7.63 0.90 16.80
CA LYS A 234 8.01 -0.28 17.60
C LYS A 234 6.78 -1.08 18.04
N ALA A 235 5.73 -0.39 18.49
CA ALA A 235 4.48 -1.05 18.88
C ALA A 235 3.78 -1.73 17.69
N LEU A 236 3.73 -1.07 16.53
CA LEU A 236 3.20 -1.61 15.28
C LEU A 236 3.94 -2.90 14.89
N THR A 237 5.28 -2.86 14.84
CA THR A 237 6.09 -4.02 14.46
C THR A 237 5.89 -5.18 15.44
N LYS A 238 5.90 -4.91 16.76
CA LYS A 238 5.63 -5.92 17.79
C LYS A 238 4.24 -6.54 17.61
N ASN A 239 3.21 -5.74 17.32
CA ASN A 239 1.86 -6.22 17.12
C ASN A 239 1.75 -7.08 15.85
N LEU A 240 2.31 -6.62 14.73
CA LEU A 240 2.34 -7.41 13.47
C LEU A 240 3.00 -8.78 13.68
N LEU A 241 4.13 -8.84 14.41
CA LEU A 241 4.80 -10.10 14.76
C LEU A 241 3.94 -11.02 15.63
N SER A 242 3.03 -10.48 16.42
CA SER A 242 2.17 -11.27 17.31
C SER A 242 0.90 -11.83 16.63
N VAL A 243 0.40 -11.15 15.58
CA VAL A 243 -0.90 -11.47 14.96
C VAL A 243 -0.80 -12.06 13.56
N LEU A 244 0.36 -11.92 12.90
CA LEU A 244 0.56 -12.42 11.54
C LEU A 244 1.21 -13.81 11.51
N PRO A 245 0.98 -14.58 10.45
CA PRO A 245 1.55 -15.92 10.32
C PRO A 245 3.09 -15.87 10.12
N PRO A 246 3.81 -16.97 10.47
CA PRO A 246 5.26 -17.03 10.47
C PRO A 246 5.92 -16.64 9.15
N GLU A 247 5.27 -16.86 8.02
CA GLU A 247 5.76 -16.53 6.68
C GLU A 247 6.02 -15.01 6.51
N ARG A 248 5.35 -14.18 7.30
CA ARG A 248 5.50 -12.72 7.31
C ARG A 248 6.61 -12.22 8.23
N HIS A 249 7.10 -13.07 9.14
CA HIS A 249 8.00 -12.64 10.22
C HIS A 249 9.41 -12.28 9.74
N ALA A 250 9.91 -12.89 8.68
CA ALA A 250 11.27 -12.60 8.21
C ALA A 250 11.45 -11.13 7.84
N ALA A 251 10.53 -10.58 7.03
CA ALA A 251 10.54 -9.18 6.65
C ALA A 251 10.32 -8.24 7.84
N LEU A 252 9.43 -8.61 8.78
CA LEU A 252 9.16 -7.82 9.99
C LEU A 252 10.36 -7.76 10.94
N ARG A 253 11.11 -8.86 11.12
CA ARG A 253 12.32 -8.86 11.94
C ARG A 253 13.45 -8.04 11.33
N HIS A 254 13.58 -8.09 10.01
CA HIS A 254 14.52 -7.21 9.31
C HIS A 254 14.16 -5.74 9.54
N TRP A 255 12.89 -5.40 9.40
CA TRP A 255 12.37 -4.07 9.69
C TRP A 255 12.59 -3.65 11.16
N GLU A 256 12.35 -4.55 12.11
CA GLU A 256 12.60 -4.30 13.53
C GLU A 256 14.06 -3.94 13.83
N GLN A 257 15.00 -4.63 13.16
CA GLN A 257 16.43 -4.35 13.27
C GLN A 257 16.76 -2.97 12.70
N GLU A 258 16.27 -2.64 11.49
CA GLU A 258 16.48 -1.33 10.87
C GLU A 258 15.96 -0.19 11.77
N LEU A 259 14.79 -0.39 12.37
CA LEU A 259 14.21 0.57 13.29
C LEU A 259 15.10 0.79 14.53
N GLN A 260 15.66 -0.29 15.09
CA GLN A 260 16.56 -0.21 16.24
C GLN A 260 17.86 0.53 15.90
N GLU A 261 18.45 0.23 14.75
CA GLU A 261 19.64 0.91 14.24
C GLU A 261 19.38 2.40 13.97
N SER A 262 18.20 2.73 13.47
CA SER A 262 17.78 4.10 13.22
C SER A 262 17.64 4.90 14.52
N ILE A 263 17.05 4.31 15.56
CA ILE A 263 16.94 4.95 16.88
C ILE A 263 18.36 5.27 17.43
N ALA A 264 19.29 4.31 17.35
CA ALA A 264 20.65 4.51 17.79
C ALA A 264 21.40 5.61 17.03
N ARG A 265 21.07 5.84 15.76
CA ARG A 265 21.66 6.91 14.94
C ARG A 265 21.01 8.27 15.15
N SER A 266 19.70 8.30 15.40
CA SER A 266 18.92 9.55 15.41
C SER A 266 18.92 10.26 16.76
N PHE A 267 19.08 9.53 17.86
CA PHE A 267 19.10 10.08 19.21
C PHE A 267 20.50 9.94 19.80
N VAL A 268 21.09 11.09 20.19
CA VAL A 268 22.43 11.13 20.80
C VAL A 268 22.37 10.82 22.29
N ASP A 269 21.30 11.22 22.95
CA ASP A 269 21.07 10.99 24.38
C ASP A 269 20.59 9.57 24.63
N MET A 270 21.20 8.89 25.62
CA MET A 270 20.85 7.50 25.96
C MET A 270 19.41 7.40 26.50
N ASP A 271 18.95 8.39 27.27
CA ASP A 271 17.60 8.40 27.83
C ASP A 271 16.56 8.56 26.70
N GLU A 272 16.84 9.36 25.67
CA GLU A 272 16.02 9.47 24.48
C GLU A 272 16.01 8.17 23.66
N GLN A 273 17.16 7.50 23.50
CA GLN A 273 17.23 6.19 22.83
C GLN A 273 16.38 5.15 23.56
N ILE A 274 16.50 5.09 24.89
CA ILE A 274 15.68 4.20 25.72
C ILE A 274 14.20 4.55 25.53
N ALA A 275 13.86 5.83 25.65
CA ALA A 275 12.50 6.32 25.48
C ALA A 275 11.91 5.95 24.12
N ALA A 276 12.66 6.14 23.03
CA ALA A 276 12.23 5.82 21.67
C ALA A 276 12.10 4.31 21.40
N SER A 277 12.83 3.48 22.16
CA SER A 277 12.86 2.02 22.03
C SER A 277 11.68 1.32 22.71
N ILE A 278 10.94 2.00 23.62
CA ILE A 278 9.81 1.42 24.34
C ILE A 278 8.57 1.40 23.44
N PRO A 279 8.01 0.21 23.10
CA PRO A 279 6.80 0.15 22.30
C PRO A 279 5.61 0.81 23.01
N ASP A 280 4.94 1.73 22.35
CA ASP A 280 3.73 2.37 22.84
C ASP A 280 2.75 2.64 21.69
N ARG A 281 1.52 2.14 21.80
CA ARG A 281 0.48 2.26 20.76
C ARG A 281 0.10 3.70 20.45
N GLN A 282 0.18 4.60 21.43
CA GLN A 282 -0.10 6.04 21.26
C GLN A 282 1.16 6.88 21.12
N GLY A 283 2.33 6.29 21.34
CA GLY A 283 3.62 6.98 21.32
C GLY A 283 3.86 7.93 22.51
N LEU A 284 2.96 8.00 23.49
CA LEU A 284 2.98 8.99 24.59
C LEU A 284 3.91 8.60 25.74
N GLY A 285 4.45 7.39 25.75
CA GLY A 285 5.28 6.88 26.84
C GLY A 285 4.48 6.39 28.05
N LEU A 286 3.19 6.16 27.88
CA LEU A 286 2.28 5.62 28.89
C LEU A 286 2.10 4.11 28.76
N GLY A 287 2.99 3.42 28.02
CA GLY A 287 2.95 1.98 27.84
C GLY A 287 2.95 1.28 29.21
N HIS A 288 1.90 0.51 29.48
CA HIS A 288 1.86 -0.34 30.67
C HIS A 288 2.99 -1.37 30.51
N GLU A 289 3.93 -1.40 31.46
CA GLU A 289 4.74 -2.59 31.67
C GLU A 289 3.74 -3.75 31.86
N GLU A 290 3.76 -4.72 30.93
CA GLU A 290 3.07 -5.98 31.16
C GLU A 290 3.62 -6.49 32.50
N SER A 291 2.80 -6.42 33.55
CA SER A 291 3.13 -6.98 34.84
C SER A 291 3.58 -8.41 34.57
N LYS A 292 4.84 -8.70 34.86
CA LYS A 292 5.35 -10.05 34.95
C LYS A 292 4.51 -10.78 36.01
N GLY A 293 3.39 -11.33 35.52
CA GLY A 293 2.55 -12.24 36.30
C GLY A 293 3.37 -13.49 36.57
N SER A 294 3.52 -13.76 37.83
CA SER A 294 4.15 -14.88 38.52
C SER A 294 3.74 -16.24 37.96
#